data_4397b5e430424b452f102e33a684974a
#
_entry.id   4397b5e430424b452f102e33a684974a
#
_cell.length_a   1.000
_cell.length_b   1.000
_cell.length_c   1.000
_cell.angle_alpha   90.00
_cell.angle_beta   90.00
_cell.angle_gamma   90.00
#
_symmetry.space_group_name_H-M   'P 1'
#
loop_
_entity.id
_entity.type
_entity.pdbx_description
1 polymer ?
#
loop_
_entity_poly.entity_id
_entity_poly.type
_entity_poly.pdbx_seq_one_letter_code
_entity_poly.pdbx_strand_id
1 'polypeptide(L)'
;MKMNISDKLQERYGKSHLSYSSLKQALGDMAQFDRYMKGELKYQSDALDFGTLYDMLLFEREQAFEKYVVLSDSAIMSRLSDKAKASKKPSMTLEYKSALASMKEEALEEGKTIVSHDDWQMANDMIDRLATCGLLDTYLAGDYQVGFLEELNGIQVKGFLDCLGSNFISDSKSARSAEKFRYAVRDFSYDIQAYIYTKVFGIKDFYWVVQEKTYPYLPALVKCSEQTLFTGEMKFNDAVSRIRKFLTDDYEPTTDYLEYEV
;
A
#
# COMPACT_ATOMS: atom_id res chain seq x y z
N MET A 1 -31.18 21.79 7.35
CA MET A 1 -30.27 21.44 6.24
C MET A 1 -29.41 20.28 6.72
N LYS A 2 -29.41 19.12 6.04
CA LYS A 2 -28.54 18.00 6.45
C LYS A 2 -27.09 18.46 6.21
N MET A 3 -26.25 18.36 7.22
CA MET A 3 -24.83 18.69 7.12
C MET A 3 -24.17 17.81 6.06
N ASN A 4 -23.50 18.43 5.10
CA ASN A 4 -22.68 17.72 4.13
C ASN A 4 -21.31 17.46 4.76
N ILE A 5 -20.94 16.18 4.94
CA ILE A 5 -19.65 15.77 5.52
C ILE A 5 -18.50 16.29 4.67
N SER A 6 -18.63 16.24 3.33
CA SER A 6 -17.58 16.70 2.42
C SER A 6 -17.26 18.19 2.62
N ASP A 7 -18.27 19.03 2.88
CA ASP A 7 -18.06 20.45 3.14
C ASP A 7 -17.28 20.68 4.46
N LYS A 8 -17.63 19.91 5.49
CA LYS A 8 -16.92 19.98 6.79
C LYS A 8 -15.51 19.43 6.73
N LEU A 9 -15.28 18.38 5.97
CA LEU A 9 -13.93 17.88 5.71
C LEU A 9 -13.09 18.90 4.95
N GLN A 10 -13.70 19.57 3.95
CA GLN A 10 -13.04 20.64 3.20
C GLN A 10 -12.70 21.83 4.09
N GLU A 11 -13.63 22.26 4.96
CA GLU A 11 -13.42 23.34 5.89
C GLU A 11 -12.28 23.05 6.88
N ARG A 12 -12.25 21.83 7.48
CA ARG A 12 -11.32 21.47 8.53
C ARG A 12 -9.95 21.02 8.02
N TYR A 13 -9.89 20.34 6.87
CA TYR A 13 -8.69 19.65 6.39
C TYR A 13 -8.24 20.05 4.97
N GLY A 14 -9.02 20.88 4.28
CA GLY A 14 -8.75 21.17 2.86
C GLY A 14 -8.98 19.96 1.93
N LYS A 15 -9.74 18.95 2.38
CA LYS A 15 -10.03 17.71 1.65
C LYS A 15 -11.50 17.39 1.75
N SER A 16 -12.21 17.22 0.63
CA SER A 16 -13.65 16.96 0.60
C SER A 16 -14.03 15.47 0.60
N HIS A 17 -13.06 14.57 0.68
CA HIS A 17 -13.24 13.14 0.46
C HIS A 17 -12.55 12.30 1.52
N LEU A 18 -13.04 11.06 1.65
CA LEU A 18 -12.44 10.01 2.47
C LEU A 18 -11.80 8.93 1.58
N SER A 19 -10.91 8.15 2.14
CA SER A 19 -10.31 6.97 1.51
C SER A 19 -10.42 5.78 2.47
N TYR A 20 -10.19 4.57 1.97
CA TYR A 20 -10.04 3.40 2.83
C TYR A 20 -9.12 3.68 4.02
N SER A 21 -7.94 4.28 3.77
CA SER A 21 -6.97 4.57 4.83
C SER A 21 -7.52 5.53 5.89
N SER A 22 -8.23 6.59 5.51
CA SER A 22 -8.83 7.53 6.47
C SER A 22 -9.96 6.90 7.27
N LEU A 23 -10.81 6.08 6.64
CA LEU A 23 -11.89 5.34 7.32
C LEU A 23 -11.34 4.34 8.33
N LYS A 24 -10.26 3.64 7.98
CA LYS A 24 -9.55 2.74 8.90
C LYS A 24 -9.07 3.46 10.16
N GLN A 25 -8.51 4.67 10.04
CA GLN A 25 -8.08 5.46 11.20
C GLN A 25 -9.27 5.81 12.11
N ALA A 26 -10.41 6.19 11.53
CA ALA A 26 -11.60 6.55 12.29
C ALA A 26 -12.20 5.37 13.08
N LEU A 27 -11.99 4.13 12.65
CA LEU A 27 -12.39 2.92 13.39
C LEU A 27 -11.50 2.67 14.61
N GLY A 28 -10.25 3.02 14.55
CA GLY A 28 -9.31 2.87 15.66
C GLY A 28 -9.52 3.96 16.71
N ASP A 29 -9.14 5.18 16.35
CA ASP A 29 -9.14 6.35 17.24
C ASP A 29 -9.36 7.63 16.43
N MET A 30 -10.28 8.47 16.89
CA MET A 30 -10.58 9.75 16.21
C MET A 30 -9.42 10.74 16.28
N ALA A 31 -8.55 10.67 17.29
CA ALA A 31 -7.32 11.46 17.34
C ALA A 31 -6.34 11.05 16.24
N GLN A 32 -6.22 9.74 15.96
CA GLN A 32 -5.43 9.24 14.83
C GLN A 32 -6.03 9.67 13.50
N PHE A 33 -7.37 9.60 13.36
CA PHE A 33 -8.05 10.10 12.16
C PHE A 33 -7.76 11.59 11.93
N ASP A 34 -7.89 12.44 12.95
CA ASP A 34 -7.62 13.87 12.85
C ASP A 34 -6.17 14.16 12.40
N ARG A 35 -5.20 13.51 13.05
CA ARG A 35 -3.76 13.62 12.68
C ARG A 35 -3.49 13.10 11.26
N TYR A 36 -4.14 11.99 10.87
CA TYR A 36 -4.02 11.47 9.51
C TYR A 36 -4.55 12.44 8.47
N MET A 37 -5.73 13.02 8.71
CA MET A 37 -6.33 14.00 7.80
C MET A 37 -5.51 15.30 7.69
N LYS A 38 -4.84 15.72 8.77
CA LYS A 38 -3.88 16.84 8.80
C LYS A 38 -2.54 16.51 8.12
N GLY A 39 -2.28 15.24 7.79
CA GLY A 39 -1.01 14.81 7.19
C GLY A 39 0.15 14.69 8.18
N GLU A 40 -0.15 14.65 9.47
CA GLU A 40 0.84 14.53 10.55
C GLU A 40 1.32 13.09 10.79
N LEU A 41 0.53 12.10 10.33
CA LEU A 41 0.90 10.69 10.43
C LEU A 41 1.62 10.25 9.15
N LYS A 42 2.90 9.97 9.30
CA LYS A 42 3.70 9.33 8.25
C LYS A 42 3.94 7.88 8.66
N TYR A 43 3.30 6.97 7.94
CA TYR A 43 3.58 5.54 8.08
C TYR A 43 4.74 5.22 7.14
N GLN A 44 5.87 4.86 7.71
CA GLN A 44 7.04 4.38 6.98
C GLN A 44 7.55 3.13 7.68
N SER A 45 7.77 2.09 6.92
CA SER A 45 8.38 0.84 7.39
C SER A 45 8.93 0.09 6.18
N ASP A 46 9.94 -0.75 6.41
CA ASP A 46 10.53 -1.59 5.36
C ASP A 46 9.46 -2.44 4.63
N ALA A 47 8.41 -2.85 5.35
CA ALA A 47 7.31 -3.61 4.75
C ALA A 47 6.46 -2.78 3.78
N LEU A 48 6.20 -1.50 4.10
CA LEU A 48 5.46 -0.57 3.23
C LEU A 48 6.33 -0.14 2.04
N ASP A 49 7.61 0.12 2.28
CA ASP A 49 8.55 0.50 1.24
C ASP A 49 8.71 -0.63 0.23
N PHE A 50 8.85 -1.89 0.69
CA PHE A 50 8.85 -3.07 -0.17
C PHE A 50 7.52 -3.25 -0.91
N GLY A 51 6.38 -3.08 -0.25
CA GLY A 51 5.06 -3.16 -0.89
C GLY A 51 4.94 -2.17 -2.04
N THR A 52 5.38 -0.92 -1.83
CA THR A 52 5.37 0.12 -2.87
C THR A 52 6.31 -0.24 -4.04
N LEU A 53 7.50 -0.76 -3.77
CA LEU A 53 8.42 -1.24 -4.80
C LEU A 53 7.79 -2.37 -5.63
N TYR A 54 7.23 -3.37 -4.95
CA TYR A 54 6.61 -4.53 -5.57
C TYR A 54 5.42 -4.13 -6.46
N ASP A 55 4.52 -3.29 -5.96
CA ASP A 55 3.37 -2.81 -6.72
C ASP A 55 3.80 -1.98 -7.96
N MET A 56 4.80 -1.12 -7.83
CA MET A 56 5.32 -0.38 -8.99
C MET A 56 5.97 -1.29 -10.02
N LEU A 57 6.75 -2.30 -9.61
CA LEU A 57 7.33 -3.27 -10.54
C LEU A 57 6.28 -4.14 -11.23
N LEU A 58 5.17 -4.41 -10.53
CA LEU A 58 4.08 -5.23 -11.05
C LEU A 58 3.18 -4.45 -12.03
N PHE A 59 2.82 -3.21 -11.72
CA PHE A 59 1.81 -2.45 -12.44
C PHE A 59 2.35 -1.27 -13.25
N GLU A 60 3.48 -0.71 -12.85
CA GLU A 60 4.06 0.53 -13.40
C GLU A 60 5.57 0.39 -13.64
N ARG A 61 5.97 -0.72 -14.28
CA ARG A 61 7.37 -1.15 -14.38
C ARG A 61 8.32 -0.09 -14.92
N GLU A 62 7.92 0.65 -15.94
CA GLU A 62 8.74 1.72 -16.53
C GLU A 62 8.99 2.84 -15.52
N GLN A 63 7.95 3.25 -14.80
CA GLN A 63 8.05 4.26 -13.75
C GLN A 63 8.90 3.78 -12.57
N ALA A 64 8.89 2.47 -12.27
CA ALA A 64 9.77 1.89 -11.25
C ALA A 64 11.25 2.06 -11.64
N PHE A 65 11.63 1.85 -12.89
CA PHE A 65 13.00 2.07 -13.38
C PHE A 65 13.42 3.55 -13.34
N GLU A 66 12.49 4.47 -13.51
CA GLU A 66 12.75 5.90 -13.40
C GLU A 66 12.93 6.34 -11.93
N LYS A 67 12.11 5.78 -11.02
CA LYS A 67 12.05 6.17 -9.61
C LYS A 67 13.14 5.54 -8.75
N TYR A 68 13.54 4.30 -9.04
CA TYR A 68 14.45 3.56 -8.16
C TYR A 68 15.86 3.44 -8.74
N VAL A 69 16.85 3.51 -7.83
CA VAL A 69 18.24 3.16 -8.10
C VAL A 69 18.59 1.91 -7.30
N VAL A 70 18.96 0.84 -7.98
CA VAL A 70 19.36 -0.43 -7.36
C VAL A 70 20.83 -0.38 -6.98
N LEU A 71 21.13 -0.44 -5.70
CA LEU A 71 22.51 -0.56 -5.20
C LEU A 71 22.93 -2.02 -5.22
N SER A 72 23.53 -2.47 -6.30
CA SER A 72 24.13 -3.80 -6.40
C SER A 72 25.65 -3.74 -6.20
N ASP A 73 26.20 -4.83 -5.66
CA ASP A 73 27.67 -4.96 -5.54
C ASP A 73 28.37 -4.81 -6.88
N SER A 74 27.78 -5.34 -7.97
CA SER A 74 28.34 -5.21 -9.32
C SER A 74 28.39 -3.75 -9.78
N ALA A 75 27.36 -2.96 -9.51
CA ALA A 75 27.32 -1.53 -9.85
C ALA A 75 28.40 -0.74 -9.07
N ILE A 76 28.54 -1.02 -7.78
CA ILE A 76 29.57 -0.39 -6.95
C ILE A 76 30.96 -0.83 -7.40
N MET A 77 31.17 -2.14 -7.62
CA MET A 77 32.43 -2.69 -8.09
C MET A 77 32.87 -2.11 -9.45
N SER A 78 31.93 -1.80 -10.34
CA SER A 78 32.27 -1.19 -11.64
C SER A 78 33.01 0.14 -11.51
N ARG A 79 32.79 0.88 -10.41
CA ARG A 79 33.39 2.18 -10.12
C ARG A 79 34.76 2.10 -9.41
N LEU A 80 35.22 0.88 -9.02
CA LEU A 80 36.48 0.70 -8.30
C LEU A 80 37.66 0.55 -9.25
N SER A 81 38.86 0.90 -8.73
CA SER A 81 40.11 0.56 -9.37
C SER A 81 40.35 -0.96 -9.39
N ASP A 82 41.18 -1.45 -10.31
CA ASP A 82 41.55 -2.88 -10.38
C ASP A 82 42.21 -3.37 -9.09
N LYS A 83 42.94 -2.49 -8.41
CA LYS A 83 43.57 -2.79 -7.11
C LYS A 83 42.49 -3.01 -6.00
N ALA A 84 41.45 -2.19 -5.95
CA ALA A 84 40.36 -2.33 -4.98
C ALA A 84 39.49 -3.57 -5.30
N LYS A 85 39.22 -3.83 -6.59
CA LYS A 85 38.51 -5.05 -7.05
C LYS A 85 39.25 -6.33 -6.67
N ALA A 86 40.58 -6.35 -6.76
CA ALA A 86 41.43 -7.49 -6.43
C ALA A 86 41.60 -7.73 -4.92
N SER A 87 41.06 -6.86 -4.08
CA SER A 87 41.09 -7.02 -2.61
C SER A 87 40.36 -8.30 -2.17
N LYS A 88 40.85 -8.98 -1.13
CA LYS A 88 40.17 -10.14 -0.50
C LYS A 88 38.76 -9.78 0.01
N LYS A 89 38.51 -8.50 0.34
CA LYS A 89 37.22 -7.98 0.82
C LYS A 89 37.01 -6.59 0.21
N PRO A 90 36.59 -6.47 -1.06
CA PRO A 90 36.41 -5.19 -1.73
C PRO A 90 35.48 -4.24 -0.97
N SER A 91 34.40 -4.75 -0.38
CA SER A 91 33.39 -3.98 0.38
C SER A 91 33.96 -3.30 1.65
N MET A 92 35.12 -3.73 2.13
CA MET A 92 35.81 -3.12 3.27
C MET A 92 36.75 -1.99 2.86
N THR A 93 37.04 -1.83 1.58
CA THR A 93 37.96 -0.80 1.07
C THR A 93 37.34 0.60 1.18
N LEU A 94 38.21 1.61 1.28
CA LEU A 94 37.78 3.01 1.30
C LEU A 94 37.14 3.38 -0.05
N GLU A 95 37.68 2.89 -1.15
CA GLU A 95 37.13 3.15 -2.48
C GLU A 95 35.71 2.61 -2.64
N TYR A 96 35.41 1.40 -2.13
CA TYR A 96 34.05 0.87 -2.14
C TYR A 96 33.09 1.73 -1.34
N LYS A 97 33.49 2.14 -0.14
CA LYS A 97 32.65 3.01 0.71
C LYS A 97 32.43 4.37 0.09
N SER A 98 33.44 4.95 -0.58
CA SER A 98 33.33 6.21 -1.29
C SER A 98 32.44 6.07 -2.54
N ALA A 99 32.59 5.01 -3.31
CA ALA A 99 31.73 4.75 -4.50
C ALA A 99 30.27 4.56 -4.07
N LEU A 100 30.01 3.82 -2.99
CA LEU A 100 28.67 3.65 -2.45
C LEU A 100 28.07 5.00 -1.98
N ALA A 101 28.86 5.83 -1.33
CA ALA A 101 28.42 7.16 -0.85
C ALA A 101 28.08 8.06 -2.05
N SER A 102 28.94 8.11 -3.07
CA SER A 102 28.70 8.89 -4.29
C SER A 102 27.42 8.43 -5.02
N MET A 103 27.20 7.12 -5.17
CA MET A 103 25.98 6.60 -5.78
C MET A 103 24.71 6.98 -5.00
N LYS A 104 24.80 7.03 -3.68
CA LYS A 104 23.67 7.47 -2.84
C LYS A 104 23.39 8.96 -3.01
N GLU A 105 24.42 9.77 -3.07
CA GLU A 105 24.31 11.22 -3.26
C GLU A 105 23.74 11.54 -4.65
N GLU A 106 24.26 10.93 -5.70
CA GLU A 106 23.75 11.03 -7.06
C GLU A 106 22.25 10.67 -7.15
N ALA A 107 21.83 9.56 -6.53
CA ALA A 107 20.44 9.15 -6.51
C ALA A 107 19.54 10.17 -5.81
N LEU A 108 20.00 10.76 -4.68
CA LEU A 108 19.27 11.80 -3.96
C LEU A 108 19.16 13.10 -4.78
N GLU A 109 20.22 13.51 -5.46
CA GLU A 109 20.22 14.68 -6.33
C GLU A 109 19.25 14.50 -7.52
N GLU A 110 19.14 13.28 -8.05
CA GLU A 110 18.19 12.92 -9.11
C GLU A 110 16.74 12.72 -8.56
N GLY A 111 16.51 12.86 -7.26
CA GLY A 111 15.21 12.62 -6.63
C GLY A 111 14.76 11.17 -6.64
N LYS A 112 15.68 10.23 -6.83
CA LYS A 112 15.40 8.79 -6.89
C LYS A 112 15.44 8.13 -5.52
N THR A 113 14.68 7.07 -5.38
CA THR A 113 14.65 6.22 -4.20
C THR A 113 15.66 5.09 -4.35
N ILE A 114 16.48 4.90 -3.31
CA ILE A 114 17.47 3.82 -3.28
C ILE A 114 16.80 2.54 -2.80
N VAL A 115 17.05 1.44 -3.51
CA VAL A 115 16.58 0.10 -3.14
C VAL A 115 17.75 -0.89 -3.10
N SER A 116 17.68 -1.86 -2.19
CA SER A 116 18.67 -2.93 -2.14
C SER A 116 18.52 -3.86 -3.34
N HIS A 117 19.63 -4.47 -3.75
CA HIS A 117 19.60 -5.49 -4.81
C HIS A 117 18.70 -6.67 -4.42
N ASP A 118 18.72 -7.05 -3.17
CA ASP A 118 17.95 -8.20 -2.67
C ASP A 118 16.44 -7.93 -2.71
N ASP A 119 15.99 -6.74 -2.31
CA ASP A 119 14.57 -6.36 -2.40
C ASP A 119 14.09 -6.26 -3.85
N TRP A 120 14.93 -5.68 -4.72
CA TRP A 120 14.64 -5.60 -6.15
C TRP A 120 14.53 -6.98 -6.78
N GLN A 121 15.48 -7.87 -6.49
CA GLN A 121 15.48 -9.23 -7.00
C GLN A 121 14.30 -10.03 -6.44
N MET A 122 14.05 -9.94 -5.14
CA MET A 122 12.90 -10.59 -4.51
C MET A 122 11.58 -10.16 -5.15
N ALA A 123 11.38 -8.87 -5.39
CA ALA A 123 10.17 -8.38 -6.04
C ALA A 123 10.01 -8.94 -7.47
N ASN A 124 11.08 -9.01 -8.26
CA ASN A 124 11.05 -9.61 -9.59
C ASN A 124 10.78 -11.13 -9.53
N ASP A 125 11.43 -11.86 -8.63
CA ASP A 125 11.21 -13.31 -8.46
C ASP A 125 9.76 -13.60 -8.05
N MET A 126 9.16 -12.74 -7.22
CA MET A 126 7.75 -12.82 -6.86
C MET A 126 6.85 -12.63 -8.09
N ILE A 127 7.12 -11.63 -8.93
CA ILE A 127 6.37 -11.38 -10.17
C ILE A 127 6.50 -12.54 -11.15
N ASP A 128 7.70 -13.07 -11.35
CA ASP A 128 7.94 -14.23 -12.19
C ASP A 128 7.19 -15.47 -11.69
N ARG A 129 7.04 -15.60 -10.37
CA ARG A 129 6.24 -16.67 -9.77
C ARG A 129 4.75 -16.51 -10.07
N LEU A 130 4.20 -15.28 -10.04
CA LEU A 130 2.81 -15.01 -10.44
C LEU A 130 2.58 -15.35 -11.91
N ALA A 131 3.50 -14.98 -12.80
CA ALA A 131 3.43 -15.31 -14.22
C ALA A 131 3.45 -16.84 -14.43
N THR A 132 4.37 -17.54 -13.76
CA THR A 132 4.54 -18.99 -13.89
C THR A 132 3.30 -19.77 -13.47
N CYS A 133 2.52 -19.30 -12.48
CA CYS A 133 1.28 -19.96 -12.05
C CYS A 133 0.02 -19.41 -12.74
N GLY A 134 0.15 -18.51 -13.70
CA GLY A 134 -0.94 -17.96 -14.50
C GLY A 134 -1.83 -16.94 -13.78
N LEU A 135 -1.48 -16.52 -12.56
CA LEU A 135 -2.28 -15.52 -11.83
C LEU A 135 -2.11 -14.12 -12.42
N LEU A 136 -0.95 -13.82 -12.98
CA LEU A 136 -0.70 -12.55 -13.64
C LEU A 136 -1.65 -12.33 -14.81
N ASP A 137 -1.79 -13.32 -15.67
CA ASP A 137 -2.60 -13.23 -16.90
C ASP A 137 -4.11 -13.45 -16.66
N THR A 138 -4.49 -13.89 -15.45
CA THR A 138 -5.89 -14.22 -15.15
C THR A 138 -6.53 -13.23 -14.20
N TYR A 139 -5.87 -12.93 -13.09
CA TYR A 139 -6.43 -12.10 -12.02
C TYR A 139 -5.72 -10.75 -11.84
N LEU A 140 -4.64 -10.52 -12.58
CA LEU A 140 -3.97 -9.23 -12.67
C LEU A 140 -3.93 -8.74 -14.13
N ALA A 141 -4.89 -9.18 -14.95
CA ALA A 141 -5.06 -8.77 -16.32
C ALA A 141 -6.24 -7.80 -16.44
N GLY A 142 -5.96 -6.52 -16.69
CA GLY A 142 -6.98 -5.47 -16.77
C GLY A 142 -6.35 -4.08 -16.84
N ASP A 143 -7.14 -3.08 -16.50
CA ASP A 143 -6.67 -1.70 -16.36
C ASP A 143 -6.02 -1.54 -14.97
N TYR A 144 -4.82 -1.00 -14.93
CA TYR A 144 -4.03 -0.85 -13.71
C TYR A 144 -4.15 0.55 -13.10
N GLN A 145 -4.02 0.61 -11.77
CA GLN A 145 -3.99 1.85 -11.00
C GLN A 145 -5.16 2.79 -11.34
N VAL A 146 -6.37 2.19 -11.46
CA VAL A 146 -7.58 2.93 -11.82
C VAL A 146 -8.04 3.80 -10.67
N GLY A 147 -7.84 5.11 -10.82
CA GLY A 147 -8.24 6.12 -9.83
C GLY A 147 -9.74 6.42 -9.91
N PHE A 148 -10.37 6.68 -8.76
CA PHE A 148 -11.75 7.12 -8.69
C PHE A 148 -11.98 8.18 -7.60
N LEU A 149 -13.00 9.00 -7.81
CA LEU A 149 -13.57 9.91 -6.82
C LEU A 149 -15.09 9.88 -7.02
N GLU A 150 -15.79 9.14 -6.17
CA GLU A 150 -17.22 8.84 -6.35
C GLU A 150 -18.01 9.03 -5.06
N GLU A 151 -19.31 9.22 -5.18
CA GLU A 151 -20.19 9.31 -4.03
C GLU A 151 -20.69 7.92 -3.60
N LEU A 152 -20.44 7.58 -2.34
CA LEU A 152 -20.96 6.37 -1.72
C LEU A 152 -21.70 6.71 -0.41
N ASN A 153 -22.99 6.41 -0.34
CA ASN A 153 -23.84 6.70 0.81
C ASN A 153 -23.82 8.19 1.26
N GLY A 154 -23.77 9.09 0.28
CA GLY A 154 -23.76 10.55 0.54
C GLY A 154 -22.41 11.10 0.99
N ILE A 155 -21.32 10.39 0.71
CA ILE A 155 -19.95 10.76 1.06
C ILE A 155 -19.05 10.58 -0.14
N GLN A 156 -18.23 11.59 -0.44
CA GLN A 156 -17.19 11.46 -1.45
C GLN A 156 -16.11 10.51 -0.97
N VAL A 157 -15.85 9.43 -1.71
CA VAL A 157 -14.80 8.47 -1.49
C VAL A 157 -13.83 8.44 -2.65
N LYS A 158 -12.53 8.30 -2.35
CA LYS A 158 -11.49 8.14 -3.37
C LYS A 158 -10.65 6.90 -3.12
N GLY A 159 -10.09 6.38 -4.18
CA GLY A 159 -9.12 5.29 -4.13
C GLY A 159 -8.48 5.04 -5.49
N PHE A 160 -7.61 4.04 -5.50
CA PHE A 160 -7.02 3.47 -6.70
C PHE A 160 -7.18 1.97 -6.62
N LEU A 161 -7.65 1.37 -7.71
CA LEU A 161 -7.70 -0.08 -7.86
C LEU A 161 -6.37 -0.54 -8.47
N ASP A 162 -5.78 -1.57 -7.90
CA ASP A 162 -4.57 -2.16 -8.47
C ASP A 162 -4.84 -2.73 -9.86
N CYS A 163 -5.95 -3.48 -10.01
CA CYS A 163 -6.37 -4.02 -11.29
C CYS A 163 -7.89 -4.07 -11.41
N LEU A 164 -8.42 -3.50 -12.48
CA LEU A 164 -9.82 -3.59 -12.90
C LEU A 164 -9.92 -4.55 -14.09
N GLY A 165 -10.34 -5.79 -13.84
CA GLY A 165 -10.64 -6.77 -14.87
C GLY A 165 -12.02 -6.56 -15.50
N SER A 166 -12.38 -7.38 -16.50
CA SER A 166 -13.63 -7.25 -17.23
C SER A 166 -14.89 -7.45 -16.37
N ASN A 167 -14.82 -8.27 -15.32
CA ASN A 167 -15.93 -8.59 -14.42
C ASN A 167 -15.48 -8.84 -12.97
N PHE A 168 -14.25 -8.47 -12.64
CA PHE A 168 -13.69 -8.58 -11.29
C PHE A 168 -12.81 -7.38 -10.98
N ILE A 169 -12.57 -7.19 -9.68
CA ILE A 169 -11.54 -6.29 -9.15
C ILE A 169 -10.52 -7.16 -8.44
N SER A 170 -9.24 -6.90 -8.64
CA SER A 170 -8.21 -7.52 -7.84
C SER A 170 -7.24 -6.51 -7.25
N ASP A 171 -6.70 -6.87 -6.10
CA ASP A 171 -5.81 -6.06 -5.30
C ASP A 171 -4.62 -6.93 -4.89
N SER A 172 -3.42 -6.45 -5.19
CA SER A 172 -2.16 -7.14 -4.93
C SER A 172 -1.72 -6.94 -3.49
N LYS A 173 -1.28 -7.99 -2.83
CA LYS A 173 -0.75 -7.89 -1.47
C LYS A 173 0.48 -8.75 -1.28
N SER A 174 1.59 -8.14 -0.90
CA SER A 174 2.73 -8.89 -0.37
C SER A 174 2.49 -9.21 1.12
N ALA A 175 2.72 -10.45 1.51
CA ALA A 175 2.45 -10.92 2.87
C ALA A 175 3.61 -11.76 3.43
N ARG A 176 3.66 -11.87 4.76
CA ARG A 176 4.58 -12.81 5.41
C ARG A 176 4.12 -14.26 5.26
N SER A 177 2.80 -14.49 5.22
CA SER A 177 2.19 -15.80 5.03
C SER A 177 0.85 -15.62 4.31
N ALA A 178 0.72 -16.26 3.15
CA ALA A 178 -0.52 -16.26 2.37
C ALA A 178 -1.64 -17.04 3.09
N GLU A 179 -1.31 -18.13 3.77
CA GLU A 179 -2.26 -18.92 4.57
C GLU A 179 -2.93 -18.09 5.68
N LYS A 180 -2.16 -17.19 6.30
CA LYS A 180 -2.64 -16.32 7.39
C LYS A 180 -3.28 -15.03 6.91
N PHE A 181 -3.36 -14.79 5.61
CA PHE A 181 -3.87 -13.54 5.05
C PHE A 181 -5.32 -13.21 5.49
N ARG A 182 -6.16 -14.22 5.74
CA ARG A 182 -7.51 -14.04 6.30
C ARG A 182 -7.53 -13.20 7.59
N TYR A 183 -6.49 -13.28 8.41
CA TYR A 183 -6.37 -12.46 9.62
C TYR A 183 -5.97 -11.01 9.26
N ALA A 184 -5.12 -10.84 8.27
CA ALA A 184 -4.73 -9.53 7.75
C ALA A 184 -5.94 -8.77 7.18
N VAL A 185 -6.89 -9.45 6.54
CA VAL A 185 -8.14 -8.83 6.05
C VAL A 185 -8.88 -8.13 7.18
N ARG A 186 -8.98 -8.80 8.33
CA ARG A 186 -9.62 -8.24 9.53
C ARG A 186 -8.77 -7.17 10.19
N ASP A 187 -7.50 -7.46 10.44
CA ASP A 187 -6.60 -6.63 11.25
C ASP A 187 -6.25 -5.32 10.55
N PHE A 188 -6.15 -5.34 9.22
CA PHE A 188 -5.93 -4.14 8.39
C PHE A 188 -7.23 -3.56 7.81
N SER A 189 -8.38 -4.18 8.08
CA SER A 189 -9.69 -3.75 7.56
C SER A 189 -9.75 -3.70 6.03
N TYR A 190 -9.11 -4.64 5.33
CA TYR A 190 -9.17 -4.76 3.86
C TYR A 190 -10.59 -5.03 3.35
N ASP A 191 -11.49 -5.51 4.20
CA ASP A 191 -12.92 -5.64 3.95
C ASP A 191 -13.60 -4.30 3.59
N ILE A 192 -13.18 -3.17 4.21
CA ILE A 192 -13.66 -1.82 3.84
C ILE A 192 -13.21 -1.45 2.42
N GLN A 193 -11.97 -1.74 2.08
CA GLN A 193 -11.42 -1.49 0.74
C GLN A 193 -12.24 -2.25 -0.30
N ALA A 194 -12.44 -3.56 -0.10
CA ALA A 194 -13.23 -4.41 -0.97
C ALA A 194 -14.68 -3.91 -1.10
N TYR A 195 -15.32 -3.53 0.01
CA TYR A 195 -16.66 -2.97 0.00
C TYR A 195 -16.76 -1.69 -0.85
N ILE A 196 -15.88 -0.72 -0.61
CA ILE A 196 -15.89 0.54 -1.36
C ILE A 196 -15.73 0.26 -2.86
N TYR A 197 -14.74 -0.52 -3.23
CA TYR A 197 -14.40 -0.75 -4.62
C TYR A 197 -15.50 -1.51 -5.35
N THR A 198 -16.05 -2.57 -4.77
CA THR A 198 -17.15 -3.32 -5.36
C THR A 198 -18.42 -2.48 -5.52
N LYS A 199 -18.71 -1.57 -4.58
CA LYS A 199 -19.88 -0.68 -4.66
C LYS A 199 -19.70 0.41 -5.69
N VAL A 200 -18.54 1.05 -5.75
CA VAL A 200 -18.26 2.14 -6.69
C VAL A 200 -18.30 1.64 -8.14
N PHE A 201 -17.70 0.49 -8.42
CA PHE A 201 -17.64 -0.05 -9.77
C PHE A 201 -18.81 -0.98 -10.15
N GLY A 202 -19.68 -1.32 -9.20
CA GLY A 202 -20.81 -2.23 -9.44
C GLY A 202 -20.37 -3.69 -9.74
N ILE A 203 -19.14 -4.05 -9.44
CA ILE A 203 -18.55 -5.37 -9.66
C ILE A 203 -18.56 -6.13 -8.34
N LYS A 204 -19.14 -7.36 -8.34
CA LYS A 204 -19.27 -8.16 -7.11
C LYS A 204 -18.03 -8.98 -6.79
N ASP A 205 -17.33 -9.44 -7.80
CA ASP A 205 -16.18 -10.31 -7.62
C ASP A 205 -14.93 -9.48 -7.30
N PHE A 206 -14.45 -9.64 -6.07
CA PHE A 206 -13.23 -9.02 -5.58
C PHE A 206 -12.26 -10.09 -5.11
N TYR A 207 -10.99 -9.96 -5.52
CA TYR A 207 -9.93 -10.89 -5.19
C TYR A 207 -8.73 -10.17 -4.60
N TRP A 208 -8.10 -10.78 -3.61
CA TRP A 208 -6.73 -10.45 -3.24
C TRP A 208 -5.80 -11.47 -3.88
N VAL A 209 -4.84 -10.99 -4.67
CA VAL A 209 -3.71 -11.77 -5.16
C VAL A 209 -2.59 -11.60 -4.16
N VAL A 210 -2.46 -12.57 -3.27
CA VAL A 210 -1.54 -12.51 -2.13
C VAL A 210 -0.28 -13.28 -2.45
N GLN A 211 0.88 -12.70 -2.17
CA GLN A 211 2.15 -13.36 -2.40
C GLN A 211 3.07 -13.32 -1.19
N GLU A 212 3.64 -14.47 -0.84
CA GLU A 212 4.60 -14.56 0.26
C GLU A 212 5.94 -13.95 -0.13
N LYS A 213 6.55 -13.19 0.79
CA LYS A 213 7.90 -12.62 0.65
C LYS A 213 9.02 -13.61 0.96
N THR A 214 8.67 -14.86 1.27
CA THR A 214 9.64 -15.92 1.58
C THR A 214 9.65 -16.95 0.45
N TYR A 215 10.86 -17.34 0.00
CA TYR A 215 11.00 -18.42 -1.00
C TYR A 215 10.23 -19.66 -0.57
N PRO A 216 9.49 -20.34 -1.46
CA PRO A 216 9.42 -20.16 -2.90
C PRO A 216 8.39 -19.14 -3.40
N TYR A 217 8.10 -18.09 -2.63
CA TYR A 217 7.19 -16.99 -2.98
C TYR A 217 5.79 -17.47 -3.37
N LEU A 218 5.20 -18.30 -2.50
CA LEU A 218 3.91 -18.92 -2.78
C LEU A 218 2.81 -17.87 -2.96
N PRO A 219 2.12 -17.85 -4.11
CA PRO A 219 0.96 -17.02 -4.29
C PRO A 219 -0.31 -17.71 -3.79
N ALA A 220 -1.29 -16.91 -3.37
CA ALA A 220 -2.64 -17.36 -3.08
C ALA A 220 -3.65 -16.42 -3.71
N LEU A 221 -4.69 -16.99 -4.30
CA LEU A 221 -5.86 -16.25 -4.74
C LEU A 221 -6.93 -16.33 -3.65
N VAL A 222 -7.27 -15.18 -3.08
CA VAL A 222 -8.26 -15.09 -1.99
C VAL A 222 -9.48 -14.34 -2.49
N LYS A 223 -10.60 -15.05 -2.70
CA LYS A 223 -11.87 -14.42 -3.08
C LYS A 223 -12.51 -13.76 -1.86
N CYS A 224 -12.94 -12.52 -2.01
CA CYS A 224 -13.73 -11.82 -1.01
C CYS A 224 -15.13 -12.44 -0.94
N SER A 225 -15.54 -12.93 0.24
CA SER A 225 -16.87 -13.50 0.44
C SER A 225 -17.92 -12.41 0.64
N GLU A 226 -19.19 -12.75 0.41
CA GLU A 226 -20.31 -11.85 0.73
C GLU A 226 -20.32 -11.43 2.21
N GLN A 227 -19.95 -12.35 3.11
CA GLN A 227 -19.82 -12.04 4.53
C GLN A 227 -18.70 -11.03 4.81
N THR A 228 -17.59 -11.11 4.07
CA THR A 228 -16.49 -10.14 4.18
C THR A 228 -16.93 -8.76 3.66
N LEU A 229 -17.64 -8.71 2.53
CA LEU A 229 -18.22 -7.47 2.00
C LEU A 229 -19.21 -6.84 2.97
N PHE A 230 -20.09 -7.66 3.58
CA PHE A 230 -21.03 -7.20 4.60
C PHE A 230 -20.30 -6.62 5.83
N THR A 231 -19.23 -7.27 6.29
CA THR A 231 -18.41 -6.75 7.39
C THR A 231 -17.77 -5.43 7.01
N GLY A 232 -17.27 -5.31 5.77
CA GLY A 232 -16.73 -4.05 5.22
C GLY A 232 -17.77 -2.93 5.20
N GLU A 233 -19.01 -3.23 4.80
CA GLU A 233 -20.14 -2.29 4.84
C GLU A 233 -20.43 -1.79 6.25
N MET A 234 -20.49 -2.71 7.22
CA MET A 234 -20.73 -2.36 8.62
C MET A 234 -19.63 -1.45 9.17
N LYS A 235 -18.37 -1.78 8.91
CA LYS A 235 -17.22 -0.95 9.31
C LYS A 235 -17.21 0.41 8.61
N PHE A 236 -17.53 0.46 7.32
CA PHE A 236 -17.65 1.70 6.57
C PHE A 236 -18.69 2.63 7.22
N ASN A 237 -19.89 2.11 7.48
CA ASN A 237 -20.98 2.87 8.09
C ASN A 237 -20.64 3.34 9.53
N ASP A 238 -19.96 2.51 10.32
CA ASP A 238 -19.49 2.89 11.67
C ASP A 238 -18.46 4.02 11.59
N ALA A 239 -17.43 3.88 10.74
CA ALA A 239 -16.41 4.91 10.54
C ALA A 239 -17.02 6.25 10.11
N VAL A 240 -17.97 6.22 9.16
CA VAL A 240 -18.68 7.39 8.69
C VAL A 240 -19.52 8.02 9.81
N SER A 241 -20.19 7.21 10.62
CA SER A 241 -20.97 7.69 11.77
C SER A 241 -20.09 8.41 12.80
N ARG A 242 -18.94 7.83 13.14
CA ARG A 242 -17.94 8.42 14.05
C ARG A 242 -17.41 9.75 13.49
N ILE A 243 -17.03 9.78 12.20
CA ILE A 243 -16.54 10.99 11.53
C ILE A 243 -17.62 12.07 11.54
N ARG A 244 -18.89 11.71 11.25
CA ARG A 244 -20.00 12.66 11.29
C ARG A 244 -20.17 13.28 12.65
N LYS A 245 -20.18 12.46 13.71
CA LYS A 245 -20.25 12.92 15.09
C LYS A 245 -19.08 13.85 15.44
N PHE A 246 -17.87 13.44 15.09
CA PHE A 246 -16.65 14.22 15.32
C PHE A 246 -16.67 15.61 14.64
N LEU A 247 -17.25 15.72 13.44
CA LEU A 247 -17.33 16.97 12.70
C LEU A 247 -18.49 17.89 13.13
N THR A 248 -19.48 17.36 13.89
CA THR A 248 -20.64 18.15 14.34
C THR A 248 -20.56 18.66 15.77
N ASP A 249 -19.93 17.87 16.62
CA ASP A 249 -19.80 18.21 18.04
C ASP A 249 -18.43 18.87 18.19
N ASP A 250 -18.22 20.01 18.70
CA ASP A 250 -16.91 20.66 18.94
C ASP A 250 -15.97 19.74 19.77
N TYR A 251 -15.82 18.53 19.26
CA TYR A 251 -15.09 17.41 19.86
C TYR A 251 -13.59 17.60 19.56
N GLU A 252 -12.82 17.81 20.60
CA GLU A 252 -11.36 17.74 20.51
C GLU A 252 -10.93 16.30 20.79
N PRO A 253 -10.16 15.68 19.88
CA PRO A 253 -9.67 14.33 20.08
C PRO A 253 -8.79 14.30 21.33
N THR A 254 -9.25 13.63 22.35
CA THR A 254 -8.41 13.31 23.52
C THR A 254 -7.78 11.96 23.30
N THR A 255 -6.52 11.80 23.72
CA THR A 255 -5.89 10.48 23.83
C THR A 255 -6.49 9.76 25.01
N ASP A 256 -7.62 9.08 24.79
CA ASP A 256 -8.21 8.20 25.78
C ASP A 256 -7.33 6.96 25.92
N TYR A 257 -7.20 6.45 27.13
CA TYR A 257 -6.52 5.18 27.36
C TYR A 257 -7.48 4.02 27.15
N LEU A 258 -6.95 2.89 26.74
CA LEU A 258 -7.70 1.63 26.62
C LEU A 258 -7.64 0.90 27.97
N GLU A 259 -8.81 0.59 28.53
CA GLU A 259 -8.96 -0.28 29.70
C GLU A 259 -9.62 -1.59 29.28
N TYR A 260 -8.96 -2.71 29.53
CA TYR A 260 -9.49 -4.03 29.21
C TYR A 260 -8.99 -5.08 30.20
N GLU A 261 -9.82 -6.08 30.46
CA GLU A 261 -9.44 -7.31 31.18
C GLU A 261 -8.95 -8.37 30.20
N VAL A 262 -7.94 -9.15 30.60
CA VAL A 262 -7.38 -10.30 29.87
C VAL A 262 -7.75 -11.61 30.54
#